data_6f1ca5dc1c7bed3dd8664dbd70a4b65d
#
_entry.id   6f1ca5dc1c7bed3dd8664dbd70a4b65d
#
_cell.length_a   1.000
_cell.length_b   1.000
_cell.length_c   1.000
_cell.angle_alpha   90.00
_cell.angle_beta   90.00
_cell.angle_gamma   90.00
#
_symmetry.space_group_name_H-M   'P 1'
#
loop_
_entity.id
_entity.type
_entity.pdbx_description
1 polymer ?
#
loop_
_entity_poly.entity_id
_entity_poly.type
_entity_poly.pdbx_seq_one_letter_code
_entity_poly.pdbx_strand_id
1 'polypeptide(L)'
;GEKVLVLSIGKPGHDVVELYPDFEKLGINPTHVNLRFLKPLDTEILAELCSKHDIIITIEDGTLYGLSATISHFLMQNKIYSKQISLGVPDQFVEHGSVDELKHMLKYDKENILKTIQQAFREI
;
A
#
# COMPACT_ATOMS: atom_id res chain seq x y z
N GLY A 1 2.97 6.65 -12.21
CA GLY A 1 2.99 7.73 -11.25
C GLY A 1 4.34 8.00 -10.67
N GLU A 2 4.56 9.24 -10.32
CA GLU A 2 5.83 9.67 -9.75
C GLU A 2 5.70 10.16 -8.30
N LYS A 3 4.49 10.26 -7.79
CA LYS A 3 4.25 10.88 -6.48
C LYS A 3 3.90 9.87 -5.41
N VAL A 4 3.04 8.93 -5.73
CA VAL A 4 2.52 7.95 -4.78
C VAL A 4 2.82 6.55 -5.30
N LEU A 5 3.52 5.78 -4.49
CA LEU A 5 3.81 4.37 -4.76
C LEU A 5 2.94 3.51 -3.83
N VAL A 6 2.23 2.57 -4.42
CA VAL A 6 1.42 1.60 -3.67
C VAL A 6 2.11 0.24 -3.77
N LEU A 7 2.51 -0.28 -2.63
CA LEU A 7 3.10 -1.62 -2.53
C LEU A 7 2.07 -2.52 -1.86
N SER A 8 1.65 -3.56 -2.54
CA SER A 8 0.64 -4.47 -2.02
C SER A 8 1.13 -5.90 -1.97
N ILE A 9 0.52 -6.70 -1.11
CA ILE A 9 0.74 -8.13 -1.05
C ILE A 9 -0.60 -8.80 -0.78
N GLY A 10 -0.88 -9.87 -1.52
CA GLY A 10 -2.11 -10.63 -1.35
C GLY A 10 -3.32 -10.02 -2.06
N LYS A 11 -4.50 -10.30 -1.53
CA LYS A 11 -5.77 -9.87 -2.12
C LYS A 11 -5.90 -8.36 -2.32
N PRO A 12 -5.41 -7.49 -1.43
CA PRO A 12 -5.52 -6.05 -1.66
C PRO A 12 -4.93 -5.56 -2.98
N GLY A 13 -3.98 -6.30 -3.56
CA GLY A 13 -3.46 -5.95 -4.87
C GLY A 13 -4.51 -6.00 -5.95
N HIS A 14 -5.46 -6.94 -5.87
CA HIS A 14 -6.57 -7.02 -6.81
C HIS A 14 -7.52 -5.83 -6.65
N ASP A 15 -7.75 -5.42 -5.41
CA ASP A 15 -8.61 -4.26 -5.13
C ASP A 15 -8.01 -2.99 -5.74
N VAL A 16 -6.69 -2.84 -5.67
CA VAL A 16 -6.02 -1.69 -6.29
C VAL A 16 -6.18 -1.70 -7.80
N VAL A 17 -6.01 -2.88 -8.44
CA VAL A 17 -6.19 -2.99 -9.90
C VAL A 17 -7.62 -2.63 -10.30
N GLU A 18 -8.60 -3.07 -9.54
CA GLU A 18 -10.00 -2.74 -9.81
C GLU A 18 -10.32 -1.26 -9.66
N LEU A 19 -9.48 -0.50 -8.96
CA LEU A 19 -9.64 0.93 -8.77
C LEU A 19 -9.02 1.77 -9.90
N TYR A 20 -8.31 1.18 -10.84
CA TYR A 20 -7.66 1.94 -11.91
C TYR A 20 -8.64 2.85 -12.67
N PRO A 21 -9.86 2.42 -13.04
CA PRO A 21 -10.81 3.33 -13.68
C PRO A 21 -11.18 4.53 -12.81
N ASP A 22 -11.25 4.33 -11.49
CA ASP A 22 -11.54 5.41 -10.55
C ASP A 22 -10.38 6.39 -10.48
N PHE A 23 -9.14 5.91 -10.53
CA PHE A 23 -7.97 6.79 -10.56
C PHE A 23 -7.97 7.66 -11.79
N GLU A 24 -8.32 7.10 -12.96
CA GLU A 24 -8.42 7.87 -14.19
C GLU A 24 -9.46 8.97 -14.08
N LYS A 25 -10.62 8.67 -13.51
CA LYS A 25 -11.70 9.65 -13.33
C LYS A 25 -11.29 10.78 -12.40
N LEU A 26 -10.45 10.46 -11.40
CA LEU A 26 -9.97 11.45 -10.44
C LEU A 26 -8.72 12.19 -10.90
N GLY A 27 -8.16 11.79 -12.04
CA GLY A 27 -6.96 12.42 -12.56
C GLY A 27 -5.71 12.10 -11.75
N ILE A 28 -5.68 10.97 -11.06
CA ILE A 28 -4.53 10.54 -10.27
C ILE A 28 -3.92 9.28 -10.89
N ASN A 29 -2.61 9.11 -10.70
CA ASN A 29 -1.88 8.02 -11.33
C ASN A 29 -0.85 7.39 -10.37
N PRO A 30 -1.32 6.66 -9.34
CA PRO A 30 -0.38 5.98 -8.45
C PRO A 30 0.39 4.89 -9.21
N THR A 31 1.63 4.68 -8.82
CA THR A 31 2.39 3.52 -9.26
C THR A 31 2.04 2.36 -8.32
N HIS A 32 1.69 1.22 -8.88
CA HIS A 32 1.32 0.06 -8.06
C HIS A 32 2.24 -1.12 -8.37
N VAL A 33 2.80 -1.72 -7.33
CA VAL A 33 3.62 -2.92 -7.42
C VAL A 33 3.08 -3.96 -6.46
N ASN A 34 2.74 -5.12 -6.99
CA ASN A 34 2.35 -6.27 -6.17
C ASN A 34 3.61 -7.06 -5.83
N LEU A 35 4.03 -7.01 -4.58
CA LEU A 35 5.28 -7.63 -4.13
C LEU A 35 5.25 -9.15 -4.18
N ARG A 36 4.07 -9.74 -4.37
CA ARG A 36 3.93 -11.18 -4.56
C ARG A 36 4.83 -11.70 -5.68
N PHE A 37 5.09 -10.87 -6.68
CA PHE A 37 5.89 -11.26 -7.83
C PHE A 37 7.36 -10.90 -7.72
N LEU A 38 7.77 -10.29 -6.59
CA LEU A 38 9.15 -9.85 -6.38
C LEU A 38 9.87 -10.70 -5.34
N LYS A 39 9.60 -11.98 -5.30
CA LYS A 39 10.30 -12.89 -4.37
C LYS A 39 11.36 -13.70 -5.10
N PRO A 40 12.64 -13.65 -4.66
CA PRO A 40 13.13 -12.78 -3.58
C PRO A 40 13.04 -11.30 -3.94
N LEU A 41 12.92 -10.43 -2.94
CA LEU A 41 12.82 -9.00 -3.15
C LEU A 41 14.08 -8.49 -3.87
N ASP A 42 13.87 -7.82 -5.00
CA ASP A 42 14.95 -7.13 -5.68
C ASP A 42 15.13 -5.77 -5.00
N THR A 43 16.15 -5.70 -4.14
CA THR A 43 16.38 -4.51 -3.33
C THR A 43 16.81 -3.30 -4.16
N GLU A 44 17.45 -3.51 -5.30
CA GLU A 44 17.85 -2.42 -6.18
C GLU A 44 16.64 -1.76 -6.84
N ILE A 45 15.74 -2.59 -7.38
CA ILE A 45 14.50 -2.09 -7.98
C ILE A 45 13.65 -1.38 -6.93
N LEU A 46 13.54 -1.98 -5.75
CA LEU A 46 12.75 -1.41 -4.67
C LEU A 46 13.30 -0.06 -4.21
N ALA A 47 14.61 0.05 -4.06
CA ALA A 47 15.25 1.30 -3.67
C ALA A 47 15.01 2.39 -4.72
N GLU A 48 15.12 2.03 -6.00
CA GLU A 48 14.87 2.96 -7.08
C GLU A 48 13.43 3.46 -7.08
N LEU A 49 12.47 2.54 -6.93
CA LEU A 49 11.06 2.90 -6.87
C LEU A 49 10.75 3.79 -5.67
N CYS A 50 11.22 3.40 -4.49
CA CYS A 50 10.91 4.16 -3.27
C CYS A 50 11.53 5.56 -3.29
N SER A 51 12.72 5.71 -3.85
CA SER A 51 13.38 7.01 -3.87
C SER A 51 12.75 7.99 -4.86
N LYS A 52 11.96 7.50 -5.81
CA LYS A 52 11.27 8.33 -6.80
C LYS A 52 9.90 8.84 -6.34
N HIS A 53 9.40 8.34 -5.22
CA HIS A 53 8.05 8.66 -4.77
C HIS A 53 8.08 9.37 -3.41
N ASP A 54 7.22 10.36 -3.26
CA ASP A 54 7.12 11.14 -2.02
C ASP A 54 6.37 10.39 -0.93
N ILE A 55 5.38 9.60 -1.32
CA ILE A 55 4.54 8.86 -0.40
C ILE A 55 4.50 7.39 -0.83
N ILE A 56 4.70 6.51 0.13
CA ILE A 56 4.66 5.06 -0.09
C ILE A 56 3.52 4.49 0.76
N ILE A 57 2.56 3.85 0.10
CA ILE A 57 1.44 3.21 0.78
C ILE A 57 1.65 1.70 0.72
N THR A 58 1.71 1.06 1.87
CA THR A 58 1.79 -0.41 1.94
C THR A 58 0.43 -0.97 2.31
N ILE A 59 -0.02 -1.99 1.57
CA ILE A 59 -1.32 -2.62 1.79
C ILE A 59 -1.13 -4.13 1.84
N GLU A 60 -1.55 -4.75 2.92
CA GLU A 60 -1.43 -6.20 3.07
C GLU A 60 -2.66 -6.82 3.73
N ASP A 61 -2.90 -8.09 3.41
CA ASP A 61 -3.94 -8.89 4.02
C ASP A 61 -3.29 -9.78 5.08
N GLY A 62 -3.18 -9.23 6.27
CA GLY A 62 -2.48 -9.87 7.38
C GLY A 62 -2.18 -8.86 8.47
N THR A 63 -1.06 -9.02 9.14
CA THR A 63 -0.69 -8.11 10.21
C THR A 63 0.09 -6.92 9.68
N LEU A 64 -0.02 -5.77 10.35
CA LEU A 64 0.76 -4.60 10.02
C LEU A 64 2.26 -4.80 10.23
N TYR A 65 2.65 -5.88 10.90
CA TYR A 65 4.04 -6.15 11.22
C TYR A 65 4.79 -6.90 10.11
N GLY A 66 4.11 -7.31 9.05
CA GLY A 66 4.73 -7.97 7.91
C GLY A 66 5.32 -6.99 6.92
N LEU A 67 4.55 -6.66 5.89
CA LEU A 67 5.01 -5.78 4.82
C LEU A 67 5.40 -4.40 5.31
N SER A 68 4.55 -3.79 6.15
CA SER A 68 4.79 -2.44 6.64
C SER A 68 6.12 -2.32 7.37
N ALA A 69 6.38 -3.24 8.30
CA ALA A 69 7.64 -3.22 9.07
C ALA A 69 8.85 -3.46 8.17
N THR A 70 8.73 -4.39 7.23
CA THR A 70 9.81 -4.69 6.29
C THR A 70 10.16 -3.47 5.45
N ILE A 71 9.16 -2.78 4.93
CA ILE A 71 9.37 -1.58 4.11
C ILE A 71 9.93 -0.44 4.97
N SER A 72 9.40 -0.24 6.18
CA SER A 72 9.93 0.80 7.09
C SER A 72 11.41 0.60 7.36
N HIS A 73 11.81 -0.63 7.66
CA HIS A 73 13.21 -0.97 7.91
C HIS A 73 14.06 -0.73 6.67
N PHE A 74 13.56 -1.15 5.50
CA PHE A 74 14.24 -0.95 4.24
C PHE A 74 14.47 0.54 3.94
N LEU A 75 13.45 1.37 4.10
CA LEU A 75 13.55 2.80 3.87
C LEU A 75 14.58 3.44 4.78
N MET A 76 14.57 3.04 6.05
CA MET A 76 15.50 3.56 7.04
C MET A 76 16.94 3.19 6.70
N GLN A 77 17.19 1.93 6.35
CA GLN A 77 18.52 1.46 6.00
C GLN A 77 19.08 2.12 4.75
N ASN A 78 18.22 2.45 3.80
CA ASN A 78 18.63 3.05 2.53
C ASN A 78 18.54 4.57 2.53
N LYS A 79 18.26 5.17 3.68
CA LYS A 79 18.17 6.64 3.84
C LYS A 79 17.16 7.26 2.90
N ILE A 80 16.03 6.58 2.71
CA ILE A 80 14.91 7.08 1.90
C ILE A 80 13.89 7.69 2.86
N TYR A 81 13.56 8.96 2.66
CA TYR A 81 12.75 9.73 3.60
C TYR A 81 11.32 9.97 3.13
N SER A 82 10.82 9.13 2.28
CA SER A 82 9.42 9.18 1.84
C SER A 82 8.48 8.91 3.01
N LYS A 83 7.32 9.58 3.01
CA LYS A 83 6.29 9.30 3.99
C LYS A 83 5.69 7.93 3.75
N GLN A 84 5.52 7.14 4.79
CA GLN A 84 4.90 5.83 4.68
C GLN A 84 3.53 5.82 5.33
N ILE A 85 2.54 5.28 4.61
CA ILE A 85 1.19 5.04 5.11
C ILE A 85 0.93 3.55 5.02
N SER A 86 0.48 2.93 6.10
CA SER A 86 0.27 1.49 6.15
C SER A 86 -1.19 1.14 6.33
N LEU A 87 -1.70 0.27 5.48
CA LEU A 87 -3.05 -0.28 5.56
C LEU A 87 -2.96 -1.79 5.70
N GLY A 88 -3.70 -2.35 6.63
CA GLY A 88 -3.71 -3.79 6.83
C GLY A 88 -4.48 -4.21 8.06
N VAL A 89 -4.67 -5.52 8.21
CA VAL A 89 -5.32 -6.07 9.38
C VAL A 89 -4.33 -6.05 10.54
N PRO A 90 -4.64 -5.39 11.68
CA PRO A 90 -3.76 -5.44 12.84
C PRO A 90 -3.65 -6.86 13.39
N ASP A 91 -2.54 -7.13 14.10
CA ASP A 91 -2.29 -8.42 14.71
C ASP A 91 -3.13 -8.63 15.96
N GLN A 92 -4.42 -8.38 15.83
CA GLN A 92 -5.40 -8.60 16.88
C GLN A 92 -6.51 -9.47 16.34
N PHE A 93 -6.87 -10.47 17.10
CA PHE A 93 -7.93 -11.36 16.72
C PHE A 93 -9.27 -10.64 16.78
N VAL A 94 -10.02 -10.66 15.68
CA VAL A 94 -11.37 -10.12 15.63
C VAL A 94 -12.33 -11.29 15.42
N GLU A 95 -13.17 -11.56 16.41
CA GLU A 95 -14.00 -12.77 16.44
C GLU A 95 -15.20 -12.75 15.50
N HIS A 96 -15.68 -11.59 15.12
CA HIS A 96 -16.98 -11.49 14.46
C HIS A 96 -16.89 -10.71 13.16
N GLY A 97 -17.68 -11.14 12.18
CA GLY A 97 -17.83 -10.48 10.91
C GLY A 97 -17.19 -11.24 9.76
N SER A 98 -17.63 -10.92 8.57
CA SER A 98 -17.02 -11.45 7.34
C SER A 98 -15.67 -10.79 7.10
N VAL A 99 -14.89 -11.38 6.18
CA VAL A 99 -13.63 -10.77 5.78
C VAL A 99 -13.86 -9.36 5.24
N ASP A 100 -14.91 -9.15 4.45
CA ASP A 100 -15.21 -7.84 3.89
C ASP A 100 -15.60 -6.83 4.96
N GLU A 101 -16.38 -7.25 5.96
CA GLU A 101 -16.71 -6.39 7.09
C GLU A 101 -15.49 -5.99 7.91
N LEU A 102 -14.58 -6.94 8.15
CA LEU A 102 -13.35 -6.68 8.86
C LEU A 102 -12.47 -5.69 8.10
N LYS A 103 -12.35 -5.86 6.79
CA LYS A 103 -11.59 -4.95 5.95
C LYS A 103 -12.12 -3.53 6.02
N HIS A 104 -13.45 -3.39 6.01
CA HIS A 104 -14.07 -2.08 6.12
C HIS A 104 -13.78 -1.43 7.46
N MET A 105 -13.97 -2.17 8.55
CA MET A 105 -13.68 -1.69 9.90
C MET A 105 -12.22 -1.26 10.06
N LEU A 106 -11.31 -2.00 9.44
CA LEU A 106 -9.86 -1.77 9.58
C LEU A 106 -9.30 -0.84 8.52
N LYS A 107 -10.17 -0.25 7.70
CA LYS A 107 -9.83 0.80 6.73
C LYS A 107 -8.89 0.37 5.62
N TYR A 108 -8.97 -0.88 5.18
CA TYR A 108 -8.21 -1.29 4.02
C TYR A 108 -9.07 -2.01 2.96
N ASP A 109 -10.38 -1.84 3.03
CA ASP A 109 -11.25 -2.28 1.95
C ASP A 109 -11.08 -1.34 0.74
N LYS A 110 -11.69 -1.73 -0.37
CA LYS A 110 -11.53 -1.02 -1.63
C LYS A 110 -11.87 0.47 -1.54
N GLU A 111 -12.95 0.82 -0.81
CA GLU A 111 -13.35 2.20 -0.62
C GLU A 111 -12.30 2.99 0.17
N ASN A 112 -11.81 2.43 1.26
CA ASN A 112 -10.82 3.09 2.08
C ASN A 112 -9.45 3.15 1.43
N ILE A 113 -9.11 2.15 0.61
CA ILE A 113 -7.89 2.18 -0.21
C ILE A 113 -7.95 3.37 -1.16
N LEU A 114 -9.08 3.54 -1.86
CA LEU A 114 -9.26 4.67 -2.78
C LEU A 114 -9.12 6.01 -2.05
N LYS A 115 -9.78 6.16 -0.90
CA LYS A 115 -9.70 7.39 -0.12
C LYS A 115 -8.29 7.68 0.35
N THR A 116 -7.57 6.66 0.79
CA THR A 116 -6.19 6.83 1.26
C THR A 116 -5.28 7.29 0.13
N ILE A 117 -5.39 6.68 -1.04
CA ILE A 117 -4.58 7.05 -2.21
C ILE A 117 -4.94 8.48 -2.65
N GLN A 118 -6.23 8.80 -2.72
CA GLN A 118 -6.68 10.13 -3.09
C GLN A 118 -6.15 11.18 -2.11
N GLN A 119 -6.21 10.90 -0.82
CA GLN A 119 -5.69 11.80 0.21
C GLN A 119 -4.18 12.00 0.08
N ALA A 120 -3.45 10.93 -0.24
CA ALA A 120 -2.00 11.02 -0.45
C ALA A 120 -1.66 12.01 -1.57
N PHE A 121 -2.42 11.99 -2.66
CA PHE A 121 -2.20 12.93 -3.76
C PHE A 121 -2.49 14.39 -3.38
N ARG A 122 -3.34 14.61 -2.39
CA ARG A 122 -3.63 15.96 -1.89
C ARG A 122 -2.56 16.50 -0.97
N GLU A 123 -1.76 15.62 -0.36
CA GLU A 123 -0.71 16.01 0.57
C GLU A 123 0.61 16.40 -0.11
N ILE A 124 0.68 16.25 -1.41
CA ILE A 124 1.93 16.53 -2.15
C ILE A 124 1.94 17.95 -2.70
#